data_95fe9de9faf39cc48b172da1b7e2cd06
#
_entry.id   95fe9de9faf39cc48b172da1b7e2cd06
#
_cell.length_a   1.000
_cell.length_b   1.000
_cell.length_c   1.000
_cell.angle_alpha   90.00
_cell.angle_beta   90.00
_cell.angle_gamma   90.00
#
_symmetry.space_group_name_H-M   'P 1'
#
loop_
_entity.id
_entity.type
_entity.pdbx_description
1 polymer ?
#
loop_
_entity_poly.entity_id
_entity_poly.type
_entity_poly.pdbx_seq_one_letter_code
_entity_poly.pdbx_strand_id
1 'polypeptide(L)'
;LELLRASVSAAGHTLAAQRVEEGQKSIVVRRLCEESLTKFLTYLNPSKIMDSLMEFDRIVEQELGKSFSNPIRIRIIVHCGCALERAVTRTPLVYEDSKKDIDTQKLAAIQKAVKVFEDALKLHFSEDELYFMAKMI
;
A
#
# COMPACT_ATOMS: atom_id res chain seq x y z
N LEU A 1 20.32 -4.36 15.35
CA LEU A 1 19.90 -3.20 14.57
C LEU A 1 20.15 -1.87 15.28
N GLU A 2 19.90 -1.79 16.58
CA GLU A 2 20.20 -0.60 17.37
C GLU A 2 21.71 -0.28 17.37
N LEU A 3 22.54 -1.28 17.52
CA LEU A 3 23.99 -1.14 17.46
C LEU A 3 24.46 -0.62 16.10
N LEU A 4 23.87 -1.14 15.02
CA LEU A 4 24.21 -0.69 13.66
C LEU A 4 23.82 0.77 13.47
N ARG A 5 22.65 1.16 13.90
CA ARG A 5 22.17 2.54 13.82
C ARG A 5 23.04 3.52 14.60
N ALA A 6 23.35 3.16 15.83
CA ALA A 6 24.21 3.99 16.69
C ALA A 6 25.60 4.15 16.09
N SER A 7 26.18 3.09 15.57
CA SER A 7 27.49 3.13 14.93
C SER A 7 27.50 4.01 13.69
N VAL A 8 26.49 3.89 12.84
CA VAL A 8 26.35 4.70 11.62
C VAL A 8 26.17 6.17 11.97
N SER A 9 25.34 6.50 12.96
CA SER A 9 25.14 7.88 13.42
C SER A 9 26.41 8.48 13.99
N ALA A 10 27.13 7.73 14.82
CA ALA A 10 28.39 8.19 15.42
C ALA A 10 29.46 8.49 14.36
N ALA A 11 29.44 7.78 13.24
CA ALA A 11 30.33 8.02 12.12
C ALA A 11 29.88 9.17 11.21
N GLY A 12 28.75 9.82 11.50
CA GLY A 12 28.21 10.92 10.70
C GLY A 12 27.46 10.48 9.43
N HIS A 13 27.08 9.23 9.33
CA HIS A 13 26.36 8.70 8.17
C HIS A 13 24.86 8.76 8.37
N THR A 14 24.32 9.98 8.49
CA THR A 14 22.88 10.23 8.76
C THR A 14 21.97 9.57 7.70
N LEU A 15 22.35 9.65 6.43
CA LEU A 15 21.57 9.05 5.34
C LEU A 15 21.50 7.53 5.47
N ALA A 16 22.60 6.88 5.82
CA ALA A 16 22.63 5.43 6.01
C ALA A 16 21.79 5.03 7.24
N ALA A 17 21.81 5.82 8.32
CA ALA A 17 20.98 5.59 9.48
C ALA A 17 19.48 5.70 9.13
N GLN A 18 19.10 6.68 8.31
CA GLN A 18 17.73 6.82 7.82
C GLN A 18 17.29 5.62 6.99
N ARG A 19 18.16 5.09 6.13
CA ARG A 19 17.86 3.89 5.33
C ARG A 19 17.63 2.67 6.20
N VAL A 20 18.41 2.50 7.26
CA VAL A 20 18.22 1.39 8.21
C VAL A 20 16.87 1.54 8.92
N GLU A 21 16.51 2.74 9.33
CA GLU A 21 15.24 3.03 9.97
C GLU A 21 14.05 2.74 9.05
N GLU A 22 14.12 3.20 7.81
CA GLU A 22 13.09 2.95 6.80
C GLU A 22 12.95 1.46 6.51
N GLY A 23 14.06 0.72 6.43
CA GLY A 23 14.06 -0.73 6.26
C GLY A 23 13.36 -1.43 7.42
N GLN A 24 13.59 -1.01 8.65
CA GLN A 24 12.91 -1.56 9.83
C GLN A 24 11.42 -1.28 9.80
N LYS A 25 11.02 -0.05 9.48
CA LYS A 25 9.60 0.33 9.35
C LYS A 25 8.91 -0.50 8.28
N SER A 26 9.56 -0.68 7.13
CA SER A 26 9.04 -1.47 6.04
C SER A 26 8.81 -2.93 6.43
N ILE A 27 9.74 -3.53 7.18
CA ILE A 27 9.61 -4.91 7.68
C ILE A 27 8.41 -5.03 8.62
N VAL A 28 8.24 -4.10 9.55
CA VAL A 28 7.13 -4.09 10.50
C VAL A 28 5.80 -3.91 9.77
N VAL A 29 5.70 -2.94 8.87
CA VAL A 29 4.50 -2.69 8.08
C VAL A 29 4.12 -3.92 7.27
N ARG A 30 5.10 -4.52 6.57
CA ARG A 30 4.89 -5.73 5.77
C ARG A 30 4.30 -6.86 6.61
N ARG A 31 4.88 -7.11 7.78
CA ARG A 31 4.43 -8.19 8.66
C ARG A 31 3.01 -7.96 9.16
N LEU A 32 2.70 -6.74 9.60
CA LEU A 32 1.36 -6.41 10.08
C LEU A 32 0.31 -6.50 8.98
N CYS A 33 0.64 -6.06 7.78
CA CYS A 33 -0.25 -6.18 6.62
C CYS A 33 -0.49 -7.64 6.25
N GLU A 34 0.55 -8.45 6.24
CA GLU A 34 0.44 -9.88 5.93
C GLU A 34 -0.42 -10.61 6.96
N GLU A 35 -0.24 -10.32 8.25
CA GLU A 35 -1.07 -10.87 9.31
C GLU A 35 -2.54 -10.49 9.15
N SER A 36 -2.81 -9.23 8.84
CA SER A 36 -4.19 -8.74 8.61
C SER A 36 -4.81 -9.40 7.39
N LEU A 37 -4.08 -9.43 6.28
CA LEU A 37 -4.56 -10.03 5.04
C LEU A 37 -4.84 -11.52 5.17
N THR A 38 -4.07 -12.23 5.97
CA THR A 38 -4.32 -13.65 6.25
C THR A 38 -5.71 -13.88 6.82
N LYS A 39 -6.24 -12.92 7.58
CA LYS A 39 -7.59 -12.98 8.15
C LYS A 39 -8.69 -12.66 7.15
N PHE A 40 -8.41 -11.83 6.15
CA PHE A 40 -9.43 -11.31 5.22
C PHE A 40 -9.45 -12.03 3.88
N LEU A 41 -8.30 -12.46 3.38
CA LEU A 41 -8.22 -13.08 2.06
C LEU A 41 -8.59 -14.56 2.12
N THR A 42 -9.38 -14.98 1.15
CA THR A 42 -9.81 -16.38 1.02
C THR A 42 -9.08 -17.08 -0.12
N TYR A 43 -8.89 -16.39 -1.24
CA TYR A 43 -8.34 -16.97 -2.47
C TYR A 43 -6.88 -16.62 -2.71
N LEU A 44 -6.48 -15.38 -2.37
CA LEU A 44 -5.11 -14.93 -2.60
C LEU A 44 -4.22 -15.26 -1.40
N ASN A 45 -2.98 -15.64 -1.71
CA ASN A 45 -1.97 -15.88 -0.67
C ASN A 45 -1.29 -14.55 -0.36
N PRO A 46 -1.44 -14.00 0.87
CA PRO A 46 -0.85 -12.72 1.22
C PRO A 46 0.65 -12.64 0.98
N SER A 47 1.41 -13.69 1.27
CA SER A 47 2.86 -13.66 1.10
C SER A 47 3.30 -13.48 -0.35
N LYS A 48 2.48 -13.91 -1.30
CA LYS A 48 2.79 -13.80 -2.73
C LYS A 48 2.50 -12.44 -3.31
N ILE A 49 1.62 -11.67 -2.68
CA ILE A 49 1.22 -10.35 -3.19
C ILE A 49 1.85 -9.19 -2.42
N MET A 50 2.57 -9.47 -1.33
CA MET A 50 3.12 -8.40 -0.47
C MET A 50 4.09 -7.48 -1.20
N ASP A 51 4.97 -8.00 -2.06
CA ASP A 51 5.91 -7.16 -2.78
C ASP A 51 5.17 -6.15 -3.68
N SER A 52 4.13 -6.61 -4.37
CA SER A 52 3.32 -5.75 -5.22
C SER A 52 2.50 -4.74 -4.41
N LEU A 53 2.00 -5.14 -3.26
CA LEU A 53 1.27 -4.23 -2.36
C LEU A 53 2.18 -3.16 -1.78
N MET A 54 3.41 -3.51 -1.41
CA MET A 54 4.39 -2.53 -0.94
C MET A 54 4.77 -1.56 -2.06
N GLU A 55 4.91 -2.05 -3.28
CA GLU A 55 5.17 -1.22 -4.46
C GLU A 55 3.99 -0.26 -4.75
N PHE A 56 2.77 -0.75 -4.63
CA PHE A 56 1.57 0.07 -4.75
C PHE A 56 1.62 1.26 -3.77
N ASP A 57 1.90 1.00 -2.50
CA ASP A 57 2.00 2.05 -1.48
C ASP A 57 3.13 3.05 -1.82
N ARG A 58 4.28 2.54 -2.24
CA ARG A 58 5.41 3.38 -2.62
C ARG A 58 5.04 4.35 -3.75
N ILE A 59 4.33 3.85 -4.76
CA ILE A 59 3.91 4.69 -5.89
C ILE A 59 2.93 5.76 -5.44
N VAL A 60 1.95 5.41 -4.60
CA VAL A 60 0.98 6.38 -4.08
C VAL A 60 1.70 7.49 -3.32
N GLU A 61 2.59 7.13 -2.40
CA GLU A 61 3.35 8.12 -1.62
C GLU A 61 4.21 9.00 -2.51
N GLN A 62 4.86 8.41 -3.51
CA GLN A 62 5.69 9.15 -4.47
C GLN A 62 4.86 10.14 -5.30
N GLU A 63 3.73 9.70 -5.82
CA GLU A 63 2.84 10.55 -6.63
C GLU A 63 2.27 11.71 -5.83
N LEU A 64 2.00 11.51 -4.55
CA LEU A 64 1.49 12.56 -3.67
C LEU A 64 2.59 13.42 -3.05
N GLY A 65 3.85 13.03 -3.24
CA GLY A 65 4.99 13.76 -2.68
C GLY A 65 5.02 13.78 -1.17
N LYS A 66 4.48 12.76 -0.52
CA LYS A 66 4.44 12.68 0.95
C LYS A 66 4.60 11.25 1.44
N SER A 67 5.00 11.12 2.71
CA SER A 67 5.13 9.83 3.37
C SER A 67 3.96 9.64 4.33
N PHE A 68 3.31 8.47 4.27
CA PHE A 68 2.21 8.15 5.18
C PHE A 68 2.73 7.69 6.53
N SER A 69 1.93 7.92 7.57
CA SER A 69 2.16 7.26 8.86
C SER A 69 1.93 5.75 8.70
N ASN A 70 2.52 4.96 9.58
CA ASN A 70 2.36 3.51 9.52
C ASN A 70 0.88 3.07 9.59
N PRO A 71 0.02 3.63 10.46
CA PRO A 71 -1.39 3.27 10.45
C PRO A 71 -2.10 3.52 9.11
N ILE A 72 -1.82 4.64 8.46
CA ILE A 72 -2.40 4.94 7.14
C ILE A 72 -1.85 3.98 6.08
N ARG A 73 -0.55 3.73 6.11
CA ARG A 73 0.12 2.82 5.17
C ARG A 73 -0.47 1.41 5.28
N ILE A 74 -0.60 0.89 6.49
CA ILE A 74 -1.18 -0.43 6.73
C ILE A 74 -2.62 -0.47 6.22
N ARG A 75 -3.41 0.54 6.50
CA ARG A 75 -4.80 0.62 6.08
C ARG A 75 -4.94 0.55 4.57
N ILE A 76 -4.19 1.37 3.83
CA ILE A 76 -4.30 1.39 2.37
C ILE A 76 -3.79 0.11 1.73
N ILE A 77 -2.72 -0.47 2.27
CA ILE A 77 -2.17 -1.72 1.76
C ILE A 77 -3.16 -2.87 1.96
N VAL A 78 -3.74 -2.98 3.14
CA VAL A 78 -4.72 -4.03 3.44
C VAL A 78 -5.97 -3.89 2.57
N HIS A 79 -6.47 -2.67 2.42
CA HIS A 79 -7.62 -2.42 1.55
C HIS A 79 -7.33 -2.70 0.08
N CYS A 80 -6.13 -2.37 -0.38
CA CYS A 80 -5.72 -2.71 -1.73
C CYS A 80 -5.68 -4.23 -1.94
N GLY A 81 -5.17 -4.98 -0.97
CA GLY A 81 -5.17 -6.44 -1.02
C GLY A 81 -6.58 -7.02 -1.11
N CYS A 82 -7.51 -6.50 -0.31
CA CYS A 82 -8.91 -6.90 -0.36
C CYS A 82 -9.57 -6.54 -1.69
N ALA A 83 -9.30 -5.34 -2.21
CA ALA A 83 -9.80 -4.90 -3.51
C ALA A 83 -9.25 -5.79 -4.63
N LEU A 84 -7.98 -6.19 -4.54
CA LEU A 84 -7.36 -7.10 -5.49
C LEU A 84 -8.08 -8.45 -5.51
N GLU A 85 -8.39 -9.01 -4.36
CA GLU A 85 -9.14 -10.27 -4.29
C GLU A 85 -10.54 -10.12 -4.90
N ARG A 86 -11.23 -9.02 -4.60
CA ARG A 86 -12.53 -8.75 -5.22
C ARG A 86 -12.44 -8.63 -6.73
N ALA A 87 -11.39 -8.02 -7.25
CA ALA A 87 -11.17 -7.92 -8.70
C ALA A 87 -10.94 -9.31 -9.32
N VAL A 88 -10.15 -10.15 -8.67
CA VAL A 88 -9.88 -11.52 -9.13
C VAL A 88 -11.14 -12.37 -9.10
N THR A 89 -11.94 -12.27 -8.05
CA THR A 89 -13.17 -13.06 -7.90
C THR A 89 -14.38 -12.43 -8.58
N ARG A 90 -14.22 -11.25 -9.18
CA ARG A 90 -15.28 -10.50 -9.85
C ARG A 90 -16.46 -10.17 -8.96
N THR A 91 -16.15 -9.78 -7.72
CA THR A 91 -17.12 -9.35 -6.72
C THR A 91 -16.82 -7.92 -6.25
N PRO A 92 -16.90 -6.92 -7.17
CA PRO A 92 -16.47 -5.56 -6.84
C PRO A 92 -17.31 -4.93 -5.75
N LEU A 93 -16.66 -4.08 -4.96
CA LEU A 93 -17.34 -3.26 -3.98
C LEU A 93 -18.21 -2.21 -4.70
N VAL A 94 -19.44 -2.04 -4.23
CA VAL A 94 -20.32 -0.97 -4.69
C VAL A 94 -20.40 0.07 -3.57
N TYR A 95 -20.06 1.31 -3.90
CA TYR A 95 -20.01 2.40 -2.94
C TYR A 95 -20.76 3.60 -3.51
N GLU A 96 -21.99 3.82 -3.03
CA GLU A 96 -22.90 4.83 -3.60
C GLU A 96 -22.36 6.25 -3.48
N ASP A 97 -21.63 6.56 -2.43
CA ASP A 97 -21.06 7.88 -2.20
C ASP A 97 -19.66 8.05 -2.76
N SER A 98 -19.18 7.10 -3.57
CA SER A 98 -17.80 7.07 -4.05
C SER A 98 -17.40 8.34 -4.81
N LYS A 99 -18.31 8.92 -5.57
CA LYS A 99 -18.03 10.07 -6.45
C LYS A 99 -18.13 11.43 -5.77
N LYS A 100 -18.55 11.47 -4.49
CA LYS A 100 -18.68 12.73 -3.76
C LYS A 100 -17.35 13.12 -3.11
N ASP A 101 -17.01 14.41 -3.24
CA ASP A 101 -15.85 15.01 -2.56
C ASP A 101 -14.53 14.29 -2.82
N ILE A 102 -14.30 13.89 -4.07
CA ILE A 102 -13.09 13.18 -4.45
C ILE A 102 -11.95 14.15 -4.67
N ASP A 103 -10.83 13.91 -4.00
CA ASP A 103 -9.57 14.57 -4.29
C ASP A 103 -8.98 13.97 -5.57
N THR A 104 -8.93 14.77 -6.64
CA THR A 104 -8.48 14.30 -7.95
C THR A 104 -7.02 13.88 -7.95
N GLN A 105 -6.16 14.49 -7.13
CA GLN A 105 -4.76 14.11 -7.02
C GLN A 105 -4.60 12.75 -6.37
N LYS A 106 -5.36 12.51 -5.31
CA LYS A 106 -5.35 11.20 -4.63
C LYS A 106 -5.88 10.11 -5.54
N LEU A 107 -6.96 10.38 -6.26
CA LEU A 107 -7.52 9.43 -7.22
C LEU A 107 -6.51 9.11 -8.32
N ALA A 108 -5.86 10.12 -8.89
CA ALA A 108 -4.85 9.92 -9.93
C ALA A 108 -3.68 9.08 -9.42
N ALA A 109 -3.23 9.30 -8.17
CA ALA A 109 -2.18 8.51 -7.55
C ALA A 109 -2.59 7.04 -7.41
N ILE A 110 -3.82 6.78 -6.97
CA ILE A 110 -4.35 5.42 -6.86
C ILE A 110 -4.46 4.76 -8.23
N GLN A 111 -5.00 5.47 -9.22
CA GLN A 111 -5.13 4.95 -10.59
C GLN A 111 -3.78 4.54 -11.17
N LYS A 112 -2.75 5.33 -10.92
CA LYS A 112 -1.40 5.01 -11.38
C LYS A 112 -0.82 3.80 -10.64
N ALA A 113 -1.01 3.75 -9.33
CA ALA A 113 -0.44 2.71 -8.49
C ALA A 113 -1.06 1.33 -8.74
N VAL A 114 -2.36 1.26 -9.03
CA VAL A 114 -3.02 -0.04 -9.28
C VAL A 114 -2.61 -0.69 -10.59
N LYS A 115 -1.96 0.05 -11.49
CA LYS A 115 -1.43 -0.52 -12.74
C LYS A 115 -0.43 -1.64 -12.50
N VAL A 116 0.24 -1.63 -11.36
CA VAL A 116 1.12 -2.73 -10.93
C VAL A 116 0.38 -4.07 -11.00
N PHE A 117 -0.88 -4.09 -10.57
CA PHE A 117 -1.71 -5.29 -10.58
C PHE A 117 -2.43 -5.51 -11.90
N GLU A 118 -2.96 -4.43 -12.48
CA GLU A 118 -3.71 -4.51 -13.73
C GLU A 118 -2.86 -5.08 -14.86
N ASP A 119 -1.62 -4.60 -14.97
CA ASP A 119 -0.70 -5.06 -16.01
C ASP A 119 -0.19 -6.48 -15.76
N ALA A 120 0.14 -6.80 -14.49
CA ALA A 120 0.70 -8.10 -14.13
C ALA A 120 -0.33 -9.23 -14.18
N LEU A 121 -1.56 -8.97 -13.73
CA LEU A 121 -2.60 -9.97 -13.57
C LEU A 121 -3.71 -9.86 -14.62
N LYS A 122 -3.63 -8.88 -15.51
CA LYS A 122 -4.63 -8.63 -16.57
C LYS A 122 -6.04 -8.50 -16.00
N LEU A 123 -6.16 -7.79 -14.89
CA LEU A 123 -7.44 -7.53 -14.25
C LEU A 123 -7.73 -6.03 -14.23
N HIS A 124 -8.93 -5.66 -13.79
CA HIS A 124 -9.36 -4.28 -13.75
C HIS A 124 -10.08 -3.99 -12.44
N PHE A 125 -9.66 -2.91 -11.76
CA PHE A 125 -10.36 -2.43 -10.58
C PHE A 125 -11.55 -1.59 -11.00
N SER A 126 -12.67 -1.73 -10.28
CA SER A 126 -13.84 -0.89 -10.54
C SER A 126 -13.58 0.55 -10.07
N GLU A 127 -14.31 1.51 -10.64
CA GLU A 127 -14.21 2.91 -10.22
C GLU A 127 -14.51 3.08 -8.73
N ASP A 128 -15.52 2.40 -8.22
CA ASP A 128 -15.89 2.47 -6.81
C ASP A 128 -14.75 2.03 -5.89
N GLU A 129 -14.02 0.98 -6.27
CA GLU A 129 -12.84 0.53 -5.52
C GLU A 129 -11.76 1.62 -5.48
N LEU A 130 -11.50 2.25 -6.62
CA LEU A 130 -10.49 3.31 -6.72
C LEU A 130 -10.89 4.54 -5.90
N TYR A 131 -12.14 4.94 -5.99
CA TYR A 131 -12.66 6.07 -5.20
C TYR A 131 -12.59 5.79 -3.71
N PHE A 132 -12.95 4.59 -3.31
CA PHE A 132 -12.90 4.20 -1.90
C PHE A 132 -11.47 4.27 -1.35
N MET A 133 -10.50 3.76 -2.10
CA MET A 133 -9.10 3.83 -1.68
C MET A 133 -8.60 5.28 -1.62
N ALA A 134 -8.98 6.12 -2.58
CA ALA A 134 -8.58 7.53 -2.59
C ALA A 134 -9.09 8.27 -1.36
N LYS A 135 -10.25 7.92 -0.85
CA LYS A 135 -10.83 8.55 0.36
C LYS A 135 -10.17 8.12 1.65
N MET A 136 -9.38 7.06 1.63
CA MET A 136 -8.65 6.57 2.81
C MET A 136 -7.37 7.33 3.10
N ILE A 137 -6.87 8.05 2.14
CA ILE A 137 -5.55 8.67 2.22
C ILE A 137 -5.58 10.20 2.21
#